data_72951446cf67c588bdf567fce7673d88
#
_entry.id   72951446cf67c588bdf567fce7673d88
#
_cell.length_a   1.000
_cell.length_b   1.000
_cell.length_c   1.000
_cell.angle_alpha   90.00
_cell.angle_beta   90.00
_cell.angle_gamma   90.00
#
_symmetry.space_group_name_H-M   'P 1'
#
loop_
_entity.id
_entity.type
_entity.pdbx_description
1 polymer ?
#
loop_
_entity_poly.entity_id
_entity_poly.type
_entity_poly.pdbx_seq_one_letter_code
_entity_poly.pdbx_strand_id
1 'polypeptide(L)'
;KSFGDHTINLLAGAEQVEYTYRYTGVYRSGGGSNDLTESVNTLDASSQKTYDGGYETARQSYFGRIQYDYLSKYLFEANFRADASSRFPKNNRWGYFPAFSAGWRVSEEAFVKDNVDWLSNLKLRLGWGRTGNEELASNDIYPAVPTYAYGNTMLGGNLYSTAYESRYVNDQLQWATVTNYELGIEAGFLNNLIGFELSLYKKKTDDMLLYLPIQGVIGMGAPAQNAGSVENTGFDLSIFHN
;
A
#
# COMPACT_ATOMS: atom_id res chain seq x y z
N LYS A 1 -4.55 23.15 -20.56
CA LYS A 1 -4.42 24.18 -21.60
C LYS A 1 -4.73 23.54 -22.95
N SER A 2 -5.58 24.21 -23.76
CA SER A 2 -5.96 23.71 -25.09
C SER A 2 -5.27 24.52 -26.19
N PHE A 3 -4.88 23.85 -27.28
CA PHE A 3 -4.24 24.44 -28.46
C PHE A 3 -4.85 23.78 -29.70
N GLY A 4 -5.89 24.41 -30.26
CA GLY A 4 -6.68 23.78 -31.30
C GLY A 4 -7.28 22.45 -30.81
N ASP A 5 -6.96 21.37 -31.48
CA ASP A 5 -7.50 20.03 -31.22
C ASP A 5 -6.74 19.29 -30.07
N HIS A 6 -5.73 19.91 -29.48
CA HIS A 6 -4.89 19.33 -28.44
C HIS A 6 -5.22 19.91 -27.07
N THR A 7 -5.40 19.07 -26.07
CA THR A 7 -5.55 19.49 -24.67
C THR A 7 -4.50 18.81 -23.81
N ILE A 8 -3.74 19.61 -23.05
CA ILE A 8 -2.72 19.12 -22.13
C ILE A 8 -3.05 19.61 -20.72
N ASN A 9 -3.12 18.69 -19.78
CA ASN A 9 -3.23 18.97 -18.36
C ASN A 9 -1.99 18.46 -17.63
N LEU A 10 -1.38 19.34 -16.83
CA LEU A 10 -0.20 19.02 -16.03
C LEU A 10 -0.54 19.22 -14.56
N LEU A 11 -0.09 18.30 -13.74
CA LEU A 11 -0.17 18.37 -12.29
C LEU A 11 1.19 17.97 -11.70
N ALA A 12 1.65 18.71 -10.72
CA ALA A 12 2.79 18.36 -9.89
C ALA A 12 2.47 18.68 -8.44
N GLY A 13 2.92 17.86 -7.54
CA GLY A 13 2.68 18.04 -6.11
C GLY A 13 3.74 17.37 -5.25
N ALA A 14 3.78 17.80 -4.00
CA ALA A 14 4.56 17.21 -2.93
C ALA A 14 3.65 17.03 -1.72
N GLU A 15 3.89 15.97 -0.96
CA GLU A 15 3.14 15.64 0.25
C GLU A 15 4.12 15.16 1.31
N GLN A 16 3.87 15.58 2.55
CA GLN A 16 4.55 15.02 3.72
C GLN A 16 3.49 14.64 4.76
N VAL A 17 3.61 13.43 5.28
CA VAL A 17 2.72 12.92 6.32
C VAL A 17 3.58 12.46 7.47
N GLU A 18 3.27 12.97 8.67
CA GLU A 18 3.86 12.51 9.93
C GLU A 18 2.72 11.95 10.78
N TYR A 19 2.96 10.78 11.34
CA TYR A 19 2.00 10.11 12.21
C TYR A 19 2.68 9.77 13.53
N THR A 20 2.09 10.27 14.62
CA THR A 20 2.53 9.98 15.99
C THR A 20 1.43 9.22 16.70
N TYR A 21 1.78 8.06 17.24
CA TYR A 21 0.91 7.27 18.09
C TYR A 21 1.53 7.14 19.47
N ARG A 22 0.75 7.44 20.51
CA ARG A 22 1.15 7.26 21.90
C ARG A 22 0.03 6.58 22.67
N TYR A 23 0.39 5.71 23.59
CA TYR A 23 -0.56 5.09 24.47
C TYR A 23 0.00 5.02 25.90
N THR A 24 -0.91 5.11 26.85
CA THR A 24 -0.64 4.88 28.28
C THR A 24 -1.72 3.96 28.78
N GLY A 25 -1.33 2.93 29.53
CA GLY A 25 -2.27 1.98 30.10
C GLY A 25 -1.98 1.70 31.56
N VAL A 26 -3.00 1.31 32.26
CA VAL A 26 -2.96 0.87 33.65
C VAL A 26 -3.55 -0.52 33.72
N TYR A 27 -2.84 -1.42 34.37
CA TYR A 27 -3.30 -2.76 34.66
C TYR A 27 -3.32 -2.99 36.17
N ARG A 28 -4.39 -3.61 36.66
CA ARG A 28 -4.49 -4.14 38.02
C ARG A 28 -5.04 -5.56 37.97
N SER A 29 -4.69 -6.38 38.94
CA SER A 29 -5.19 -7.75 39.06
C SER A 29 -5.54 -8.05 40.51
N GLY A 30 -6.40 -9.05 40.72
CA GLY A 30 -6.77 -9.52 42.07
C GLY A 30 -7.76 -8.57 42.77
N GLY A 31 -8.47 -9.11 43.77
CA GLY A 31 -9.51 -8.39 44.52
C GLY A 31 -10.83 -8.29 43.78
N GLY A 32 -11.85 -8.03 44.50
CA GLY A 32 -13.20 -7.82 43.96
C GLY A 32 -14.14 -9.03 44.07
N SER A 33 -15.39 -8.76 44.23
CA SER A 33 -16.47 -9.73 44.14
C SER A 33 -16.81 -10.01 42.68
N ASN A 34 -17.19 -11.24 42.37
CA ASN A 34 -17.57 -11.67 41.01
C ASN A 34 -18.81 -10.94 40.45
N ASP A 35 -19.48 -10.13 41.24
CA ASP A 35 -20.71 -9.43 40.88
C ASP A 35 -20.51 -7.92 40.57
N LEU A 36 -19.27 -7.44 40.61
CA LEU A 36 -19.00 -6.03 40.36
C LEU A 36 -18.56 -5.81 38.90
N THR A 37 -19.02 -4.72 38.32
CA THR A 37 -18.54 -4.23 37.02
C THR A 37 -17.05 -4.17 36.99
N GLU A 38 -16.43 -4.73 35.95
CA GLU A 38 -15.01 -4.80 35.73
C GLU A 38 -14.41 -3.39 35.53
N SER A 39 -14.14 -2.71 36.64
CA SER A 39 -13.45 -1.43 36.63
C SER A 39 -12.05 -1.60 37.23
N VAL A 40 -11.05 -1.05 36.58
CA VAL A 40 -9.66 -1.05 37.09
C VAL A 40 -9.57 -0.50 38.51
N ASN A 41 -10.49 0.40 38.88
CA ASN A 41 -10.52 1.02 40.22
C ASN A 41 -11.00 0.09 41.33
N THR A 42 -11.70 -1.01 41.00
CA THR A 42 -12.19 -1.99 41.96
C THR A 42 -11.19 -3.10 42.27
N LEU A 43 -10.08 -3.17 41.54
CA LEU A 43 -9.02 -4.16 41.69
C LEU A 43 -7.96 -3.72 42.69
N ASP A 44 -7.14 -4.68 43.15
CA ASP A 44 -6.10 -4.41 44.13
C ASP A 44 -5.12 -3.33 43.67
N ALA A 45 -5.06 -2.23 44.38
CA ALA A 45 -4.17 -1.12 44.10
C ALA A 45 -2.69 -1.48 44.19
N SER A 46 -2.32 -2.47 45.05
CA SER A 46 -0.94 -2.93 45.19
C SER A 46 -0.43 -3.68 43.96
N SER A 47 -1.33 -4.21 43.13
CA SER A 47 -1.00 -4.90 41.88
C SER A 47 -0.83 -3.97 40.71
N GLN A 48 -0.99 -2.65 40.88
CA GLN A 48 -0.99 -1.69 39.78
C GLN A 48 0.32 -1.71 39.00
N LYS A 49 0.21 -1.89 37.70
CA LYS A 49 1.27 -1.68 36.72
C LYS A 49 0.83 -0.63 35.72
N THR A 50 1.71 0.30 35.42
CA THR A 50 1.53 1.29 34.37
C THR A 50 2.46 0.92 33.22
N TYR A 51 2.00 1.13 32.01
CA TYR A 51 2.81 0.98 30.81
C TYR A 51 2.48 2.11 29.84
N ASP A 52 3.47 2.53 29.12
CA ASP A 52 3.35 3.53 28.07
C ASP A 52 4.21 3.12 26.86
N GLY A 53 3.91 3.71 25.74
CA GLY A 53 4.65 3.48 24.52
C GLY A 53 4.12 4.33 23.38
N GLY A 54 4.75 4.17 22.24
CA GLY A 54 4.34 4.86 21.05
C GLY A 54 5.35 4.72 19.93
N TYR A 55 4.99 5.27 18.79
CA TYR A 55 5.85 5.32 17.62
C TYR A 55 5.51 6.55 16.78
N GLU A 56 6.46 6.95 15.95
CA GLU A 56 6.31 8.02 14.98
C GLU A 56 6.72 7.49 13.62
N THR A 57 5.94 7.76 12.58
CA THR A 57 6.30 7.43 11.20
C THR A 57 6.20 8.67 10.34
N ALA A 58 7.03 8.75 9.31
CA ALA A 58 7.01 9.83 8.35
C ALA A 58 7.05 9.27 6.93
N ARG A 59 6.27 9.88 6.04
CA ARG A 59 6.29 9.63 4.60
C ARG A 59 6.41 10.95 3.86
N GLN A 60 7.24 10.96 2.83
CA GLN A 60 7.42 12.10 1.92
C GLN A 60 7.21 11.63 0.50
N SER A 61 6.47 12.39 -0.28
CA SER A 61 6.07 12.02 -1.63
C SER A 61 6.21 13.19 -2.58
N TYR A 62 6.67 12.89 -3.79
CA TYR A 62 6.63 13.79 -4.94
C TYR A 62 5.90 13.10 -6.07
N PHE A 63 4.98 13.81 -6.71
CA PHE A 63 4.19 13.22 -7.77
C PHE A 63 3.91 14.20 -8.90
N GLY A 64 3.73 13.65 -10.08
CA GLY A 64 3.34 14.40 -11.27
C GLY A 64 2.44 13.59 -12.16
N ARG A 65 1.59 14.28 -12.91
CA ARG A 65 0.69 13.71 -13.92
C ARG A 65 0.68 14.57 -15.16
N ILE A 66 0.72 13.91 -16.29
CA ILE A 66 0.52 14.50 -17.62
C ILE A 66 -0.68 13.80 -18.24
N GLN A 67 -1.68 14.58 -18.62
CA GLN A 67 -2.80 14.09 -19.43
C GLN A 67 -2.79 14.80 -20.78
N TYR A 68 -2.92 14.03 -21.83
CA TYR A 68 -2.97 14.53 -23.19
C TYR A 68 -4.21 13.97 -23.90
N ASP A 69 -4.94 14.86 -24.50
CA ASP A 69 -6.14 14.57 -25.29
C ASP A 69 -5.98 15.20 -26.68
N TYR A 70 -6.19 14.38 -27.71
CA TYR A 70 -6.21 14.83 -29.09
C TYR A 70 -7.57 14.55 -29.69
N LEU A 71 -8.29 15.61 -30.11
CA LEU A 71 -9.63 15.57 -30.71
C LEU A 71 -10.68 14.86 -29.85
N SER A 72 -10.46 14.69 -28.55
CA SER A 72 -11.25 13.81 -27.69
C SER A 72 -11.35 12.35 -28.17
N LYS A 73 -10.46 11.94 -29.07
CA LYS A 73 -10.36 10.58 -29.63
C LYS A 73 -9.24 9.78 -29.02
N TYR A 74 -8.06 10.38 -28.90
CA TYR A 74 -6.85 9.74 -28.39
C TYR A 74 -6.48 10.35 -27.05
N LEU A 75 -6.53 9.53 -26.02
CA LEU A 75 -6.32 9.92 -24.65
C LEU A 75 -5.05 9.25 -24.13
N PHE A 76 -4.14 10.01 -23.54
CA PHE A 76 -2.93 9.48 -22.89
C PHE A 76 -2.79 10.09 -21.51
N GLU A 77 -2.40 9.27 -20.55
CA GLU A 77 -2.04 9.72 -19.22
C GLU A 77 -0.75 9.04 -18.78
N ALA A 78 0.14 9.84 -18.21
CA ALA A 78 1.35 9.38 -17.54
C ALA A 78 1.37 9.93 -16.12
N ASN A 79 1.55 9.05 -15.15
CA ASN A 79 1.70 9.38 -13.75
C ASN A 79 3.07 8.90 -13.27
N PHE A 80 3.67 9.68 -12.40
CA PHE A 80 4.89 9.29 -11.69
C PHE A 80 4.78 9.70 -10.23
N ARG A 81 5.12 8.77 -9.33
CA ARG A 81 5.17 9.02 -7.91
C ARG A 81 6.47 8.46 -7.33
N ALA A 82 7.16 9.28 -6.54
CA ALA A 82 8.31 8.90 -5.74
C ALA A 82 7.92 9.07 -4.26
N ASP A 83 7.96 7.98 -3.51
CA ASP A 83 7.59 7.95 -2.10
C ASP A 83 8.77 7.49 -1.25
N ALA A 84 9.05 8.21 -0.17
CA ALA A 84 9.99 7.80 0.86
C ALA A 84 9.27 7.50 2.16
N SER A 85 9.63 6.40 2.83
CA SER A 85 9.06 6.01 4.11
C SER A 85 10.15 5.85 5.18
N SER A 86 9.87 6.35 6.39
CA SER A 86 10.76 6.17 7.55
C SER A 86 10.85 4.72 8.03
N ARG A 87 9.93 3.85 7.59
CA ARG A 87 9.88 2.42 7.95
C ARG A 87 11.02 1.61 7.34
N PHE A 88 11.58 2.10 6.23
CA PHE A 88 12.67 1.44 5.50
C PHE A 88 14.05 1.99 5.87
N PRO A 89 15.11 1.18 5.72
CA PRO A 89 16.49 1.62 5.87
C PRO A 89 16.81 2.83 4.98
N LYS A 90 17.76 3.65 5.39
CA LYS A 90 18.09 4.92 4.69
C LYS A 90 18.34 4.75 3.19
N ASN A 91 18.98 3.64 2.79
CA ASN A 91 19.34 3.39 1.39
C ASN A 91 18.16 2.91 0.53
N ASN A 92 17.09 2.40 1.16
CA ASN A 92 15.94 1.79 0.47
C ASN A 92 14.62 2.50 0.77
N ARG A 93 14.67 3.73 1.30
CA ARG A 93 13.47 4.51 1.65
C ARG A 93 12.62 4.89 0.45
N TRP A 94 13.27 5.17 -0.68
CA TRP A 94 12.60 5.67 -1.87
C TRP A 94 12.08 4.54 -2.74
N GLY A 95 10.77 4.57 -3.02
CA GLY A 95 10.11 3.78 -4.04
C GLY A 95 9.68 4.67 -5.22
N TYR A 96 9.68 4.11 -6.43
CA TYR A 96 9.33 4.81 -7.66
C TYR A 96 8.21 4.07 -8.39
N PHE A 97 7.12 4.77 -8.64
CA PHE A 97 5.86 4.19 -9.07
C PHE A 97 5.32 4.90 -10.31
N PRO A 98 5.80 4.52 -11.51
CA PRO A 98 5.25 5.02 -12.77
C PRO A 98 3.93 4.31 -13.11
N ALA A 99 3.03 5.02 -13.82
CA ALA A 99 1.85 4.46 -14.43
C ALA A 99 1.52 5.19 -15.73
N PHE A 100 1.01 4.43 -16.71
CA PHE A 100 0.63 4.92 -18.02
C PHE A 100 -0.73 4.36 -18.41
N SER A 101 -1.54 5.18 -19.08
CA SER A 101 -2.76 4.70 -19.70
C SER A 101 -2.95 5.33 -21.08
N ALA A 102 -3.61 4.60 -21.96
CA ALA A 102 -4.02 5.06 -23.28
C ALA A 102 -5.48 4.69 -23.50
N GLY A 103 -6.23 5.60 -24.11
CA GLY A 103 -7.61 5.41 -24.48
C GLY A 103 -7.83 5.83 -25.94
N TRP A 104 -8.59 5.01 -26.66
CA TRP A 104 -9.02 5.34 -28.01
C TRP A 104 -10.54 5.27 -28.10
N ARG A 105 -11.15 6.42 -28.39
CA ARG A 105 -12.59 6.52 -28.63
C ARG A 105 -12.89 6.23 -30.10
N VAL A 106 -13.03 4.95 -30.39
CA VAL A 106 -13.28 4.45 -31.77
C VAL A 106 -14.56 5.00 -32.33
N SER A 107 -15.58 5.22 -31.49
CA SER A 107 -16.86 5.80 -31.90
C SER A 107 -16.76 7.23 -32.48
N GLU A 108 -15.67 7.97 -32.14
CA GLU A 108 -15.45 9.32 -32.65
C GLU A 108 -14.72 9.34 -34.00
N GLU A 109 -14.28 8.19 -34.51
CA GLU A 109 -13.66 8.09 -35.81
C GLU A 109 -14.70 8.23 -36.92
N ALA A 110 -14.36 8.94 -38.00
CA ALA A 110 -15.28 9.21 -39.12
C ALA A 110 -15.84 7.92 -39.74
N PHE A 111 -15.00 6.87 -39.84
CA PHE A 111 -15.43 5.59 -40.40
C PHE A 111 -16.45 4.84 -39.51
N VAL A 112 -16.55 5.15 -38.21
CA VAL A 112 -17.61 4.63 -37.34
C VAL A 112 -18.76 5.59 -37.24
N LYS A 113 -18.49 6.86 -36.94
CA LYS A 113 -19.48 7.91 -36.69
C LYS A 113 -20.44 8.14 -37.88
N ASP A 114 -19.90 8.04 -39.09
CA ASP A 114 -20.66 8.31 -40.32
C ASP A 114 -21.37 7.07 -40.86
N ASN A 115 -21.10 5.87 -40.33
CA ASN A 115 -21.59 4.60 -40.87
C ASN A 115 -22.32 3.69 -39.88
N VAL A 116 -22.27 4.00 -38.55
CA VAL A 116 -22.80 3.10 -37.54
C VAL A 116 -23.67 3.86 -36.53
N ASP A 117 -24.94 4.10 -36.87
CA ASP A 117 -25.85 4.91 -36.06
C ASP A 117 -26.26 4.25 -34.73
N TRP A 118 -26.22 2.92 -34.65
CA TRP A 118 -26.60 2.17 -33.43
C TRP A 118 -25.52 2.12 -32.36
N LEU A 119 -24.26 2.46 -32.69
CA LEU A 119 -23.13 2.48 -31.79
C LEU A 119 -22.91 3.88 -31.22
N SER A 120 -23.31 4.11 -30.00
CA SER A 120 -23.25 5.43 -29.36
C SER A 120 -21.89 5.73 -28.73
N ASN A 121 -21.21 4.73 -28.22
CA ASN A 121 -19.88 4.83 -27.66
C ASN A 121 -19.12 3.54 -27.88
N LEU A 122 -17.87 3.66 -28.29
CA LEU A 122 -16.91 2.54 -28.26
C LEU A 122 -15.54 3.10 -27.89
N LYS A 123 -15.02 2.65 -26.74
CA LYS A 123 -13.71 3.09 -26.27
C LYS A 123 -12.88 1.88 -25.87
N LEU A 124 -11.66 1.83 -26.34
CA LEU A 124 -10.62 0.88 -25.92
C LEU A 124 -9.70 1.55 -24.93
N ARG A 125 -9.32 0.82 -23.88
CA ARG A 125 -8.42 1.29 -22.83
C ARG A 125 -7.26 0.31 -22.64
N LEU A 126 -6.06 0.85 -22.48
CA LEU A 126 -4.88 0.14 -22.05
C LEU A 126 -4.32 0.82 -20.81
N GLY A 127 -3.98 0.05 -19.80
CA GLY A 127 -3.39 0.54 -18.58
C GLY A 127 -2.22 -0.32 -18.14
N TRP A 128 -1.19 0.34 -17.65
CA TRP A 128 -0.09 -0.28 -16.94
C TRP A 128 0.33 0.65 -15.81
N GLY A 129 0.52 0.08 -14.63
CA GLY A 129 0.96 0.90 -13.50
C GLY A 129 1.61 0.06 -12.40
N ARG A 130 2.47 0.75 -11.66
CA ARG A 130 3.17 0.22 -10.51
C ARG A 130 2.78 1.01 -9.28
N THR A 131 2.47 0.33 -8.17
CA THR A 131 2.23 0.94 -6.86
C THR A 131 3.09 0.28 -5.81
N GLY A 132 3.50 1.05 -4.80
CA GLY A 132 4.25 0.55 -3.64
C GLY A 132 3.33 0.14 -2.50
N ASN A 133 3.77 -0.86 -1.74
CA ASN A 133 3.18 -1.21 -0.47
C ASN A 133 4.28 -1.32 0.59
N GLU A 134 4.09 -0.63 1.71
CA GLU A 134 4.99 -0.65 2.88
C GLU A 134 4.42 -1.45 4.05
N GLU A 135 3.23 -2.03 3.90
CA GLU A 135 2.57 -2.77 4.96
C GLU A 135 3.17 -4.16 5.15
N LEU A 136 3.53 -4.44 6.38
CA LEU A 136 3.93 -5.76 6.82
C LEU A 136 2.71 -6.50 7.40
N ALA A 137 2.62 -7.78 7.20
CA ALA A 137 1.53 -8.62 7.73
C ALA A 137 1.46 -8.66 9.28
N SER A 138 2.40 -8.01 9.96
CA SER A 138 2.46 -7.84 11.41
C SER A 138 2.36 -6.36 11.77
N ASN A 139 1.99 -6.08 13.03
CA ASN A 139 1.94 -4.72 13.58
C ASN A 139 3.34 -4.10 13.83
N ASP A 140 4.40 -4.65 13.24
CA ASP A 140 5.74 -4.12 13.37
C ASP A 140 5.91 -2.86 12.51
N ILE A 141 6.11 -1.75 13.16
CA ILE A 141 6.22 -0.43 12.50
C ILE A 141 7.60 -0.22 11.91
N TYR A 142 8.66 -0.72 12.59
CA TYR A 142 10.05 -0.55 12.20
C TYR A 142 10.77 -1.89 12.06
N PRO A 143 10.44 -2.70 11.05
CA PRO A 143 10.98 -4.04 10.87
C PRO A 143 12.50 -4.07 10.62
N ALA A 144 13.06 -2.97 10.17
CA ALA A 144 14.50 -2.83 9.87
C ALA A 144 15.31 -2.18 11.02
N VAL A 145 14.70 -1.96 12.19
CA VAL A 145 15.38 -1.39 13.35
C VAL A 145 15.70 -2.50 14.36
N PRO A 146 16.97 -2.63 14.83
CA PRO A 146 17.32 -3.61 15.83
C PRO A 146 16.59 -3.31 17.16
N THR A 147 16.13 -4.38 17.80
CA THR A 147 15.49 -4.30 19.12
C THR A 147 16.33 -5.05 20.14
N TYR A 148 16.43 -4.48 21.33
CA TYR A 148 17.17 -5.07 22.43
C TYR A 148 16.20 -5.57 23.51
N ALA A 149 16.42 -6.79 23.98
CA ALA A 149 15.77 -7.33 25.15
C ALA A 149 16.73 -7.26 26.35
N TYR A 150 16.16 -7.05 27.52
CA TYR A 150 16.90 -7.06 28.79
C TYR A 150 16.65 -8.37 29.49
N GLY A 151 17.70 -8.92 30.08
CA GLY A 151 17.65 -10.15 30.86
C GLY A 151 18.70 -10.13 31.97
N ASN A 152 18.75 -11.23 32.70
CA ASN A 152 19.78 -11.44 33.73
C ASN A 152 20.58 -12.68 33.38
N THR A 153 21.91 -12.62 33.64
CA THR A 153 22.79 -13.76 33.48
C THR A 153 23.61 -13.94 34.76
N MET A 154 23.97 -15.19 35.08
CA MET A 154 24.83 -15.50 36.20
C MET A 154 26.26 -15.68 35.71
N LEU A 155 27.18 -14.92 36.29
CA LEU A 155 28.62 -15.01 36.05
C LEU A 155 29.36 -15.09 37.41
N GLY A 156 30.13 -16.14 37.61
CA GLY A 156 30.89 -16.34 38.86
C GLY A 156 30.01 -16.34 40.11
N GLY A 157 28.74 -16.81 40.04
CA GLY A 157 27.80 -16.83 41.16
C GLY A 157 27.06 -15.52 41.43
N ASN A 158 27.32 -14.47 40.66
CA ASN A 158 26.63 -13.17 40.76
C ASN A 158 25.66 -12.99 39.61
N LEU A 159 24.54 -12.31 39.89
CA LEU A 159 23.52 -11.98 38.91
C LEU A 159 23.83 -10.61 38.28
N TYR A 160 23.91 -10.58 36.93
CA TYR A 160 24.15 -9.35 36.15
C TYR A 160 23.01 -9.10 35.21
N SER A 161 22.58 -7.84 35.09
CA SER A 161 21.67 -7.41 34.07
C SER A 161 22.39 -7.36 32.71
N THR A 162 21.77 -7.92 31.70
CA THR A 162 22.29 -7.99 30.34
C THR A 162 21.31 -7.39 29.33
N ALA A 163 21.84 -6.85 28.25
CA ALA A 163 21.08 -6.47 27.08
C ALA A 163 21.58 -7.25 25.85
N TYR A 164 20.70 -7.79 25.09
CA TYR A 164 21.03 -8.55 23.87
C TYR A 164 20.08 -8.22 22.74
N GLU A 165 20.54 -8.33 21.51
CA GLU A 165 19.66 -8.16 20.33
C GLU A 165 18.63 -9.28 20.31
N SER A 166 17.35 -8.89 20.29
CA SER A 166 16.23 -9.83 20.32
C SER A 166 15.77 -10.26 18.94
N ARG A 167 16.19 -9.52 17.90
CA ARG A 167 15.78 -9.75 16.52
C ARG A 167 16.92 -9.52 15.56
N TYR A 168 17.06 -10.43 14.59
CA TYR A 168 17.91 -10.22 13.44
C TYR A 168 17.29 -9.18 12.51
N VAL A 169 18.06 -8.23 11.98
CA VAL A 169 17.59 -7.13 11.16
C VAL A 169 18.05 -7.29 9.72
N ASN A 170 17.13 -7.01 8.79
CA ASN A 170 17.44 -6.95 7.35
C ASN A 170 17.57 -5.48 6.93
N ASP A 171 18.79 -5.05 6.62
CA ASP A 171 19.12 -3.71 6.15
C ASP A 171 18.82 -3.48 4.65
N GLN A 172 18.43 -4.54 3.94
CA GLN A 172 18.04 -4.51 2.52
C GLN A 172 16.53 -4.41 2.31
N LEU A 173 15.76 -4.29 3.39
CA LEU A 173 14.31 -4.21 3.32
C LEU A 173 13.86 -3.02 2.47
N GLN A 174 12.93 -3.27 1.53
CA GLN A 174 12.43 -2.29 0.57
C GLN A 174 10.93 -2.43 0.34
N TRP A 175 10.38 -1.52 -0.45
CA TRP A 175 8.98 -1.53 -0.85
C TRP A 175 8.57 -2.83 -1.55
N ALA A 176 7.44 -3.41 -1.13
CA ALA A 176 6.74 -4.36 -1.96
C ALA A 176 6.09 -3.62 -3.13
N THR A 177 6.04 -4.25 -4.30
CA THR A 177 5.51 -3.61 -5.51
C THR A 177 4.33 -4.38 -6.07
N VAL A 178 3.31 -3.64 -6.50
CA VAL A 178 2.17 -4.18 -7.21
C VAL A 178 2.17 -3.62 -8.61
N THR A 179 2.33 -4.50 -9.61
CA THR A 179 2.25 -4.13 -11.03
C THR A 179 0.90 -4.59 -11.58
N ASN A 180 0.17 -3.67 -12.20
CA ASN A 180 -1.11 -3.94 -12.82
C ASN A 180 -1.03 -3.72 -14.34
N TYR A 181 -1.61 -4.63 -15.09
CA TYR A 181 -1.86 -4.53 -16.53
C TYR A 181 -3.36 -4.62 -16.74
N GLU A 182 -3.92 -3.74 -17.54
CA GLU A 182 -5.35 -3.68 -17.82
C GLU A 182 -5.63 -3.46 -19.30
N LEU A 183 -6.60 -4.19 -19.82
CA LEU A 183 -7.22 -3.96 -21.13
C LEU A 183 -8.72 -3.81 -20.91
N GLY A 184 -9.28 -2.65 -21.30
CA GLY A 184 -10.69 -2.35 -21.12
C GLY A 184 -11.38 -2.05 -22.45
N ILE A 185 -12.65 -2.44 -22.53
CA ILE A 185 -13.57 -2.11 -23.62
C ILE A 185 -14.83 -1.53 -22.99
N GLU A 186 -15.22 -0.33 -23.41
CA GLU A 186 -16.48 0.30 -23.06
C GLU A 186 -17.31 0.42 -24.35
N ALA A 187 -18.54 -0.08 -24.35
CA ALA A 187 -19.45 0.05 -25.47
C ALA A 187 -20.85 0.48 -25.04
N GLY A 188 -21.44 1.41 -25.76
CA GLY A 188 -22.80 1.89 -25.57
C GLY A 188 -23.57 1.88 -26.89
N PHE A 189 -24.81 1.46 -26.83
CA PHE A 189 -25.67 1.23 -28.00
C PHE A 189 -26.99 1.99 -27.87
N LEU A 190 -27.60 2.32 -29.00
CA LEU A 190 -28.94 2.92 -29.09
C LEU A 190 -29.07 4.17 -28.19
N ASN A 191 -28.22 5.17 -28.42
CA ASN A 191 -28.13 6.38 -27.60
C ASN A 191 -27.82 6.10 -26.13
N ASN A 192 -26.92 5.12 -25.87
CA ASN A 192 -26.55 4.63 -24.56
C ASN A 192 -27.71 4.02 -23.75
N LEU A 193 -28.76 3.54 -24.43
CA LEU A 193 -29.83 2.81 -23.76
C LEU A 193 -29.32 1.51 -23.14
N ILE A 194 -28.41 0.81 -23.80
CA ILE A 194 -27.77 -0.40 -23.32
C ILE A 194 -26.26 -0.21 -23.50
N GLY A 195 -25.50 -0.68 -22.53
CA GLY A 195 -24.05 -0.69 -22.65
C GLY A 195 -23.40 -1.75 -21.78
N PHE A 196 -22.13 -1.96 -22.05
CA PHE A 196 -21.29 -2.79 -21.22
C PHE A 196 -19.88 -2.21 -21.09
N GLU A 197 -19.23 -2.58 -19.99
CA GLU A 197 -17.82 -2.37 -19.74
C GLU A 197 -17.19 -3.71 -19.40
N LEU A 198 -16.14 -4.08 -20.11
CA LEU A 198 -15.33 -5.27 -19.86
C LEU A 198 -13.89 -4.84 -19.58
N SER A 199 -13.35 -5.23 -18.44
CA SER A 199 -11.95 -5.06 -18.10
C SER A 199 -11.30 -6.42 -17.88
N LEU A 200 -10.19 -6.65 -18.56
CA LEU A 200 -9.29 -7.79 -18.35
C LEU A 200 -8.08 -7.29 -17.60
N TYR A 201 -7.72 -7.93 -16.50
CA TYR A 201 -6.58 -7.49 -15.71
C TYR A 201 -5.64 -8.63 -15.33
N LYS A 202 -4.37 -8.24 -15.16
CA LYS A 202 -3.33 -9.06 -14.58
C LYS A 202 -2.59 -8.22 -13.55
N LYS A 203 -2.70 -8.60 -12.28
CA LYS A 203 -2.09 -7.94 -11.12
C LYS A 203 -1.03 -8.84 -10.53
N LYS A 204 0.21 -8.36 -10.46
CA LYS A 204 1.34 -9.06 -9.86
C LYS A 204 1.86 -8.28 -8.67
N THR A 205 1.90 -8.92 -7.51
CA THR A 205 2.55 -8.39 -6.30
C THR A 205 3.89 -9.09 -6.15
N ASP A 206 4.97 -8.33 -6.14
CA ASP A 206 6.35 -8.81 -5.95
C ASP A 206 6.94 -8.23 -4.67
N ASP A 207 7.97 -8.89 -4.16
CA ASP A 207 8.75 -8.43 -2.99
C ASP A 207 7.87 -8.22 -1.74
N MET A 208 6.91 -9.12 -1.50
CA MET A 208 6.02 -9.04 -0.35
C MET A 208 6.82 -9.01 0.95
N LEU A 209 6.39 -8.17 1.88
CA LEU A 209 7.03 -8.03 3.20
C LEU A 209 6.53 -9.13 4.14
N LEU A 210 7.37 -10.13 4.40
CA LEU A 210 7.04 -11.33 5.17
C LEU A 210 8.10 -11.65 6.21
N TYR A 211 7.69 -12.31 7.30
CA TYR A 211 8.59 -12.98 8.24
C TYR A 211 8.74 -14.44 7.83
N LEU A 212 9.88 -14.80 7.28
CA LEU A 212 10.18 -16.19 6.96
C LEU A 212 10.86 -16.87 8.16
N PRO A 213 10.50 -18.12 8.48
CA PRO A 213 11.11 -18.83 9.58
C PRO A 213 12.62 -19.01 9.36
N ILE A 214 13.38 -18.81 10.43
CA ILE A 214 14.82 -19.04 10.46
C ILE A 214 15.15 -20.19 11.40
N GLN A 215 16.37 -20.71 11.33
CA GLN A 215 16.79 -21.81 12.19
C GLN A 215 16.85 -21.36 13.66
N GLY A 216 16.20 -22.11 14.56
CA GLY A 216 16.10 -21.77 15.97
C GLY A 216 17.45 -21.69 16.70
N VAL A 217 18.50 -22.31 16.16
CA VAL A 217 19.87 -22.24 16.71
C VAL A 217 20.44 -20.79 16.73
N ILE A 218 19.90 -19.88 15.91
CA ILE A 218 20.29 -18.47 15.88
C ILE A 218 19.88 -17.76 17.18
N GLY A 219 18.84 -18.23 17.87
CA GLY A 219 18.39 -17.65 19.15
C GLY A 219 17.74 -16.27 19.04
N MET A 220 17.44 -15.79 17.84
CA MET A 220 16.81 -14.49 17.56
C MET A 220 15.49 -14.66 16.80
N GLY A 221 14.64 -13.64 16.85
CA GLY A 221 13.44 -13.56 15.99
C GLY A 221 13.79 -13.41 14.51
N ALA A 222 12.94 -13.95 13.65
CA ALA A 222 13.09 -13.86 12.20
C ALA A 222 13.06 -12.39 11.73
N PRO A 223 13.91 -11.99 10.79
CA PRO A 223 13.83 -10.66 10.16
C PRO A 223 12.67 -10.58 9.19
N ALA A 224 12.15 -9.38 8.99
CA ALA A 224 11.31 -9.10 7.84
C ALA A 224 12.14 -9.19 6.56
N GLN A 225 11.57 -9.76 5.50
CA GLN A 225 12.24 -9.96 4.23
C GLN A 225 11.27 -9.63 3.08
N ASN A 226 11.84 -9.13 1.99
CA ASN A 226 11.13 -9.05 0.73
C ASN A 226 11.14 -10.43 0.09
N ALA A 227 10.03 -11.15 0.15
CA ALA A 227 9.93 -12.51 -0.34
C ALA A 227 8.53 -12.82 -0.87
N GLY A 228 8.48 -13.74 -1.82
CA GLY A 228 7.23 -14.17 -2.41
C GLY A 228 6.69 -13.23 -3.49
N SER A 229 5.86 -13.81 -4.32
CA SER A 229 5.15 -13.14 -5.40
C SER A 229 3.77 -13.77 -5.53
N VAL A 230 2.76 -12.96 -5.77
CA VAL A 230 1.38 -13.40 -6.01
C VAL A 230 0.90 -12.77 -7.30
N GLU A 231 0.30 -13.58 -8.16
CA GLU A 231 -0.28 -13.14 -9.42
C GLU A 231 -1.78 -13.43 -9.43
N ASN A 232 -2.57 -12.41 -9.79
CA ASN A 232 -4.01 -12.51 -9.96
C ASN A 232 -4.35 -12.08 -11.39
N THR A 233 -5.10 -12.92 -12.08
CA THR A 233 -5.63 -12.61 -13.41
C THR A 233 -7.13 -12.80 -13.37
N GLY A 234 -7.87 -11.84 -13.94
CA GLY A 234 -9.33 -11.88 -13.93
C GLY A 234 -9.95 -10.95 -14.95
N PHE A 235 -11.27 -10.91 -14.90
CA PHE A 235 -12.06 -9.96 -15.68
C PHE A 235 -13.20 -9.41 -14.84
N ASP A 236 -13.58 -8.17 -15.14
CA ASP A 236 -14.76 -7.50 -14.60
C ASP A 236 -15.69 -7.15 -15.77
N LEU A 237 -16.96 -7.52 -15.64
CA LEU A 237 -17.99 -7.20 -16.61
C LEU A 237 -19.13 -6.46 -15.95
N SER A 238 -19.43 -5.26 -16.45
CA SER A 238 -20.59 -4.48 -16.04
C SER A 238 -21.53 -4.32 -17.26
N ILE A 239 -22.82 -4.49 -17.04
CA ILE A 239 -23.86 -4.26 -18.04
C ILE A 239 -24.83 -3.25 -17.44
N PHE A 240 -25.20 -2.24 -18.21
CA PHE A 240 -26.14 -1.22 -17.78
C PHE A 240 -27.23 -0.97 -18.81
N HIS A 241 -28.38 -0.54 -18.32
CA HIS A 241 -29.53 -0.12 -19.10
C HIS A 241 -30.05 1.20 -18.52
N ASN A 242 -30.24 2.21 -19.35
CA ASN A 242 -30.75 3.54 -19.00
C ASN A 242 -32.20 3.72 -19.46
#